data_13dd771af1f65a12d2a687437548264c
#
_entry.id   13dd771af1f65a12d2a687437548264c
#
_cell.length_a   1.000
_cell.length_b   1.000
_cell.length_c   1.000
_cell.angle_alpha   90.00
_cell.angle_beta   90.00
_cell.angle_gamma   90.00
#
_symmetry.space_group_name_H-M   'P 1'
#
loop_
_entity.id
_entity.type
_entity.pdbx_description
1 polymer ?
#
loop_
_entity_poly.entity_id
_entity_poly.type
_entity_poly.pdbx_seq_one_letter_code
_entity_poly.pdbx_strand_id
1 'polypeptide(L)'
;MQYRVDPKSGNRISALGLGCMRFPGAPGHPDAKTADAIISCAVEQGITYLDTAYLYPGNEACVGASLERLGLRDQILLATKLPHASCKCAEDFDRFFDEQLHRLRTDHIDYYLMHNITSPVPVSYTHLRAHETLS
;
A
#
# COMPACT_ATOMS: atom_id res chain seq x y z
N MET A 1 0.04 -21.57 4.50
CA MET A 1 0.68 -20.50 3.68
C MET A 1 2.19 -20.69 3.67
N GLN A 2 2.84 -20.47 2.50
CA GLN A 2 4.32 -20.41 2.44
C GLN A 2 4.77 -18.96 2.59
N TYR A 3 5.98 -18.76 3.12
CA TYR A 3 6.53 -17.43 3.36
C TYR A 3 7.95 -17.30 2.80
N ARG A 4 8.35 -16.07 2.51
CA ARG A 4 9.72 -15.69 2.15
C ARG A 4 10.17 -14.60 3.11
N VAL A 5 11.46 -14.52 3.34
CA VAL A 5 12.06 -13.43 4.13
C VAL A 5 12.68 -12.44 3.17
N ASP A 6 12.29 -11.19 3.26
CA ASP A 6 12.94 -10.10 2.55
C ASP A 6 14.33 -9.89 3.15
N PRO A 7 15.41 -10.05 2.37
CA PRO A 7 16.77 -9.97 2.91
C PRO A 7 17.18 -8.57 3.37
N LYS A 8 16.45 -7.53 2.95
CA LYS A 8 16.75 -6.14 3.34
C LYS A 8 16.05 -5.74 4.63
N SER A 9 14.75 -5.98 4.71
CA SER A 9 13.93 -5.57 5.86
C SER A 9 13.84 -6.65 6.94
N GLY A 10 14.13 -7.91 6.61
CA GLY A 10 13.85 -9.05 7.49
C GLY A 10 12.37 -9.45 7.55
N ASN A 11 11.51 -8.74 6.85
CA ASN A 11 10.07 -9.00 6.86
C ASN A 11 9.73 -10.39 6.32
N ARG A 12 8.82 -11.07 7.00
CA ARG A 12 8.30 -12.36 6.59
C ARG A 12 7.05 -12.15 5.72
N ILE A 13 7.22 -12.28 4.40
CA ILE A 13 6.18 -12.03 3.40
C ILE A 13 5.53 -13.37 3.01
N SER A 14 4.20 -13.42 2.99
CA SER A 14 3.47 -14.55 2.42
C SER A 14 3.73 -14.68 0.92
N ALA A 15 3.83 -15.91 0.42
CA ALA A 15 4.06 -16.18 -1.00
C ALA A 15 2.90 -15.68 -1.90
N LEU A 16 1.72 -15.48 -1.30
CA LEU A 16 0.55 -14.89 -1.93
C LEU A 16 0.25 -13.56 -1.23
N GLY A 17 0.07 -12.48 -2.00
CA GLY A 17 -0.40 -11.19 -1.53
C GLY A 17 -1.86 -10.94 -1.93
N LEU A 18 -2.54 -10.05 -1.21
CA LEU A 18 -3.86 -9.56 -1.56
C LEU A 18 -3.76 -8.26 -2.34
N GLY A 19 -4.14 -8.28 -3.64
CA GLY A 19 -4.32 -7.07 -4.43
C GLY A 19 -5.69 -6.44 -4.15
N CYS A 20 -5.69 -5.21 -3.64
CA CYS A 20 -6.90 -4.53 -3.18
C CYS A 20 -7.64 -3.73 -4.27
N MET A 21 -7.07 -3.62 -5.48
CA MET A 21 -7.58 -2.76 -6.56
C MET A 21 -9.06 -2.96 -6.89
N ARG A 22 -9.57 -4.19 -6.77
CA ARG A 22 -10.89 -4.57 -7.27
C ARG A 22 -11.86 -5.02 -6.18
N PHE A 23 -11.88 -4.33 -5.06
CA PHE A 23 -12.94 -4.55 -4.09
C PHE A 23 -14.31 -4.24 -4.72
N PRO A 24 -15.32 -5.08 -4.49
CA PRO A 24 -16.68 -4.82 -4.94
C PRO A 24 -17.21 -3.49 -4.43
N GLY A 25 -18.08 -2.84 -5.20
CA GLY A 25 -18.67 -1.55 -4.85
C GLY A 25 -18.93 -0.67 -6.08
N ALA A 26 -19.39 0.54 -5.85
CA ALA A 26 -19.51 1.53 -6.90
C ALA A 26 -18.12 2.13 -7.27
N PRO A 27 -17.94 2.67 -8.48
CA PRO A 27 -16.68 3.30 -8.87
C PRO A 27 -16.23 4.37 -7.84
N GLY A 28 -15.03 4.22 -7.31
CA GLY A 28 -14.48 5.10 -6.27
C GLY A 28 -15.07 4.90 -4.86
N HIS A 29 -16.00 3.99 -4.70
CA HIS A 29 -16.65 3.69 -3.43
C HIS A 29 -16.70 2.17 -3.20
N PRO A 30 -15.58 1.53 -2.83
CA PRO A 30 -15.56 0.13 -2.46
C PRO A 30 -16.53 -0.15 -1.30
N ASP A 31 -17.22 -1.29 -1.36
CA ASP A 31 -18.11 -1.72 -0.27
C ASP A 31 -17.29 -2.12 0.96
N ALA A 32 -17.43 -1.34 2.02
CA ALA A 32 -16.63 -1.49 3.23
C ALA A 32 -16.82 -2.85 3.90
N LYS A 33 -18.08 -3.37 3.95
CA LYS A 33 -18.38 -4.64 4.59
C LYS A 33 -17.75 -5.80 3.83
N THR A 34 -17.81 -5.77 2.52
CA THR A 34 -17.19 -6.78 1.67
C THR A 34 -15.65 -6.69 1.73
N ALA A 35 -15.10 -5.48 1.76
CA ALA A 35 -13.66 -5.29 1.92
C ALA A 35 -13.16 -5.84 3.26
N ASP A 36 -13.87 -5.57 4.36
CA ASP A 36 -13.55 -6.11 5.68
C ASP A 36 -13.55 -7.64 5.68
N ALA A 37 -14.57 -8.27 5.09
CA ALA A 37 -14.67 -9.72 5.00
C ALA A 37 -13.53 -10.34 4.18
N ILE A 38 -13.16 -9.71 3.05
CA ILE A 38 -12.07 -10.18 2.19
C ILE A 38 -10.73 -10.05 2.92
N ILE A 39 -10.45 -8.91 3.55
CA ILE A 39 -9.20 -8.67 4.28
C ILE A 39 -9.08 -9.63 5.47
N SER A 40 -10.15 -9.77 6.28
CA SER A 40 -10.16 -10.70 7.41
C SER A 40 -9.87 -12.13 6.96
N CYS A 41 -10.59 -12.61 5.95
CA CYS A 41 -10.37 -13.94 5.38
C CYS A 41 -8.92 -14.13 4.87
N ALA A 42 -8.37 -13.13 4.20
CA ALA A 42 -6.99 -13.19 3.69
C ALA A 42 -5.98 -13.34 4.82
N VAL A 43 -6.12 -12.56 5.89
CA VAL A 43 -5.24 -12.62 7.07
C VAL A 43 -5.39 -13.96 7.79
N GLU A 44 -6.61 -14.46 7.99
CA GLU A 44 -6.89 -15.76 8.58
C GLU A 44 -6.24 -16.91 7.79
N GLN A 45 -6.14 -16.78 6.47
CA GLN A 45 -5.43 -17.73 5.60
C GLN A 45 -3.91 -17.53 5.58
N GLY A 46 -3.40 -16.57 6.34
CA GLY A 46 -1.97 -16.30 6.52
C GLY A 46 -1.37 -15.39 5.46
N ILE A 47 -2.16 -14.59 4.74
CA ILE A 47 -1.65 -13.51 3.91
C ILE A 47 -1.15 -12.39 4.81
N THR A 48 0.09 -11.94 4.57
CA THR A 48 0.73 -10.85 5.31
C THR A 48 1.00 -9.62 4.45
N TYR A 49 0.69 -9.65 3.16
CA TYR A 49 1.01 -8.57 2.23
C TYR A 49 -0.25 -8.08 1.51
N LEU A 50 -0.58 -6.80 1.69
CA LEU A 50 -1.66 -6.12 1.00
C LEU A 50 -1.10 -5.07 0.04
N ASP A 51 -1.61 -5.07 -1.22
CA ASP A 51 -1.18 -4.14 -2.27
C ASP A 51 -2.32 -3.23 -2.69
N THR A 52 -2.11 -1.93 -2.58
CA THR A 52 -2.99 -0.88 -3.08
C THR A 52 -2.23 0.16 -3.90
N ALA A 53 -2.85 1.27 -4.27
CA ALA A 53 -2.20 2.38 -4.95
C ALA A 53 -3.00 3.68 -4.84
N TYR A 54 -2.31 4.81 -4.92
CA TYR A 54 -2.92 6.15 -4.98
C TYR A 54 -3.97 6.27 -6.09
N LEU A 55 -3.67 5.72 -7.27
CA LEU A 55 -4.54 5.81 -8.45
C LEU A 55 -5.73 4.84 -8.45
N TYR A 56 -5.93 4.06 -7.39
CA TYR A 56 -7.13 3.23 -7.25
C TYR A 56 -8.21 4.01 -6.50
N PRO A 57 -9.25 4.51 -7.20
CA PRO A 57 -10.22 5.45 -6.61
C PRO A 57 -10.88 4.90 -5.34
N GLY A 58 -10.78 5.64 -4.23
CA GLY A 58 -11.38 5.29 -2.94
C GLY A 58 -10.74 4.09 -2.22
N ASN A 59 -9.78 3.43 -2.84
CA ASN A 59 -9.27 2.14 -2.38
C ASN A 59 -8.38 2.27 -1.14
N GLU A 60 -7.43 3.22 -1.14
CA GLU A 60 -6.57 3.44 0.04
C GLU A 60 -7.39 3.79 1.28
N ALA A 61 -8.40 4.66 1.14
CA ALA A 61 -9.27 5.01 2.26
C ALA A 61 -10.10 3.81 2.75
N CYS A 62 -10.54 2.94 1.85
CA CYS A 62 -11.25 1.72 2.19
C CYS A 62 -10.34 0.75 2.95
N VAL A 63 -9.13 0.49 2.42
CA VAL A 63 -8.13 -0.40 3.06
C VAL A 63 -7.77 0.11 4.45
N GLY A 64 -7.41 1.40 4.57
CA GLY A 64 -7.05 2.00 5.85
C GLY A 64 -8.17 1.88 6.89
N ALA A 65 -9.39 2.22 6.49
CA ALA A 65 -10.55 2.09 7.37
C ALA A 65 -10.85 0.62 7.77
N SER A 66 -10.63 -0.33 6.86
CA SER A 66 -10.80 -1.76 7.15
C SER A 66 -9.74 -2.26 8.13
N LEU A 67 -8.46 -1.94 7.90
CA LEU A 67 -7.38 -2.34 8.81
C LEU A 67 -7.55 -1.77 10.22
N GLU A 68 -8.00 -0.51 10.33
CA GLU A 68 -8.31 0.12 11.62
C GLU A 68 -9.48 -0.59 12.33
N ARG A 69 -10.61 -0.80 11.65
CA ARG A 69 -11.79 -1.47 12.25
C ARG A 69 -11.49 -2.90 12.71
N LEU A 70 -10.67 -3.60 11.94
CA LEU A 70 -10.31 -5.00 12.21
C LEU A 70 -9.13 -5.13 13.17
N GLY A 71 -8.40 -4.05 13.48
CA GLY A 71 -7.20 -4.09 14.32
C GLY A 71 -6.07 -4.92 13.69
N LEU A 72 -5.93 -4.89 12.37
CA LEU A 72 -5.02 -5.76 11.63
C LEU A 72 -3.75 -5.06 11.10
N ARG A 73 -3.59 -3.74 11.31
CA ARG A 73 -2.47 -2.99 10.72
C ARG A 73 -1.10 -3.60 11.03
N ASP A 74 -0.86 -3.99 12.27
CA ASP A 74 0.42 -4.55 12.73
C ASP A 74 0.69 -5.98 12.26
N GLN A 75 -0.30 -6.64 11.68
CA GLN A 75 -0.18 -8.00 11.13
C GLN A 75 0.09 -8.00 9.63
N ILE A 76 0.06 -6.82 8.99
CA ILE A 76 0.10 -6.65 7.55
C ILE A 76 1.31 -5.81 7.14
N LEU A 77 1.97 -6.27 6.11
CA LEU A 77 2.92 -5.51 5.32
C LEU A 77 2.16 -4.78 4.23
N LEU A 78 1.99 -3.47 4.39
CA LEU A 78 1.17 -2.64 3.52
C LEU A 78 2.02 -2.03 2.41
N ALA A 79 1.62 -2.31 1.17
CA ALA A 79 2.22 -1.73 -0.02
C ALA A 79 1.27 -0.75 -0.69
N THR A 80 1.79 0.41 -1.08
CA THR A 80 1.10 1.33 -1.97
C THR A 80 2.06 1.92 -3.00
N LYS A 81 1.55 2.74 -3.91
CA LYS A 81 2.31 3.21 -5.07
C LYS A 81 2.16 4.71 -5.26
N LEU A 82 3.31 5.37 -5.42
CA LEU A 82 3.41 6.77 -5.79
C LEU A 82 2.89 6.99 -7.22
N PRO A 83 2.01 7.96 -7.46
CA PRO A 83 1.61 8.37 -8.80
C PRO A 83 2.70 9.24 -9.45
N HIS A 84 3.90 8.67 -9.69
CA HIS A 84 5.10 9.41 -10.10
C HIS A 84 4.90 10.28 -11.35
N ALA A 85 4.04 9.86 -12.28
CA ALA A 85 3.70 10.64 -13.47
C ALA A 85 2.97 11.96 -13.14
N SER A 86 2.41 12.08 -11.94
CA SER A 86 1.76 13.31 -11.43
C SER A 86 2.73 14.20 -10.63
N CYS A 87 3.94 13.74 -10.34
CA CYS A 87 4.94 14.52 -9.63
C CYS A 87 5.67 15.45 -10.59
N LYS A 88 5.73 16.72 -10.26
CA LYS A 88 6.41 17.77 -11.05
C LYS A 88 7.70 18.24 -10.38
N CYS A 89 7.79 18.10 -9.07
CA CYS A 89 8.93 18.50 -8.24
C CYS A 89 9.09 17.52 -7.07
N ALA A 90 10.16 17.68 -6.30
CA ALA A 90 10.45 16.81 -5.16
C ALA A 90 9.37 16.88 -4.06
N GLU A 91 8.84 18.07 -3.82
CA GLU A 91 7.82 18.34 -2.81
C GLU A 91 6.51 17.60 -3.09
N ASP A 92 6.24 17.25 -4.36
CA ASP A 92 5.06 16.44 -4.71
C ASP A 92 5.14 15.03 -4.12
N PHE A 93 6.35 14.48 -3.93
CA PHE A 93 6.53 13.16 -3.32
C PHE A 93 6.09 13.18 -1.87
N ASP A 94 6.56 14.14 -1.10
CA ASP A 94 6.21 14.27 0.32
C ASP A 94 4.70 14.47 0.45
N ARG A 95 4.14 15.35 -0.37
CA ARG A 95 2.69 15.63 -0.39
C ARG A 95 1.87 14.37 -0.69
N PHE A 96 2.24 13.60 -1.72
CA PHE A 96 1.52 12.35 -2.04
C PHE A 96 1.72 11.30 -0.95
N PHE A 97 2.91 11.19 -0.39
CA PHE A 97 3.20 10.26 0.68
C PHE A 97 2.37 10.56 1.93
N ASP A 98 2.32 11.82 2.36
CA ASP A 98 1.52 12.26 3.51
C ASP A 98 0.02 12.02 3.27
N GLU A 99 -0.47 12.32 2.06
CA GLU A 99 -1.86 12.07 1.69
C GLU A 99 -2.20 10.57 1.73
N GLN A 100 -1.28 9.71 1.30
CA GLN A 100 -1.44 8.26 1.34
C GLN A 100 -1.44 7.71 2.78
N LEU A 101 -0.53 8.19 3.64
CA LEU A 101 -0.55 7.87 5.08
C LEU A 101 -1.90 8.23 5.70
N HIS A 102 -2.41 9.44 5.41
CA HIS A 102 -3.71 9.89 5.91
C HIS A 102 -4.86 9.00 5.41
N ARG A 103 -4.91 8.67 4.11
CA ARG A 103 -5.92 7.79 3.52
C ARG A 103 -5.88 6.39 4.12
N LEU A 104 -4.68 5.85 4.28
CA LEU A 104 -4.42 4.51 4.81
C LEU A 104 -4.53 4.44 6.34
N ARG A 105 -4.71 5.59 7.02
CA ARG A 105 -4.84 5.71 8.49
C ARG A 105 -3.69 5.03 9.23
N THR A 106 -2.48 5.27 8.77
CA THR A 106 -1.26 4.65 9.31
C THR A 106 -0.13 5.68 9.37
N ASP A 107 0.83 5.45 10.22
CA ASP A 107 2.04 6.27 10.37
C ASP A 107 3.20 5.80 9.48
N HIS A 108 3.07 4.62 8.84
CA HIS A 108 4.11 4.07 7.97
C HIS A 108 3.54 3.22 6.83
N ILE A 109 4.33 3.09 5.77
CA ILE A 109 4.10 2.20 4.63
C ILE A 109 5.30 1.25 4.56
N ASP A 110 5.02 -0.06 4.52
CA ASP A 110 6.08 -1.07 4.52
C ASP A 110 6.78 -1.19 3.16
N TYR A 111 6.05 -1.03 2.07
CA TYR A 111 6.57 -1.08 0.70
C TYR A 111 5.99 0.04 -0.15
N TYR A 112 6.85 0.95 -0.59
CA TYR A 112 6.46 2.08 -1.41
C TYR A 112 7.02 1.94 -2.83
N LEU A 113 6.14 1.81 -3.82
CA LEU A 113 6.50 1.51 -5.19
C LEU A 113 6.26 2.71 -6.11
N MET A 114 6.97 2.75 -7.24
CA MET A 114 6.65 3.65 -8.34
C MET A 114 5.52 3.05 -9.18
N HIS A 115 4.44 3.80 -9.41
CA HIS A 115 3.27 3.27 -10.12
C HIS A 115 3.44 3.33 -11.63
N ASN A 116 3.36 2.17 -12.30
CA ASN A 116 3.25 2.07 -13.75
C ASN A 116 4.39 2.76 -14.52
N ILE A 117 5.64 2.35 -14.27
CA ILE A 117 6.81 2.85 -15.00
C ILE A 117 6.76 2.32 -16.43
N THR A 118 6.42 3.20 -17.39
CA THR A 118 6.28 2.84 -18.82
C THR A 118 7.46 3.29 -19.67
N SER A 119 8.34 4.13 -19.12
CA SER A 119 9.54 4.62 -19.79
C SER A 119 10.72 4.68 -18.81
N PRO A 120 11.97 4.72 -19.29
CA PRO A 120 13.11 4.97 -18.41
C PRO A 120 12.87 6.24 -17.61
N VAL A 121 12.72 6.11 -16.31
CA VAL A 121 12.61 7.25 -15.40
C VAL A 121 13.96 7.96 -15.41
N PRO A 122 14.03 9.29 -15.63
CA PRO A 122 15.28 10.02 -15.54
C PRO A 122 15.97 9.75 -14.19
N VAL A 123 17.30 9.59 -14.21
CA VAL A 123 18.12 9.25 -13.03
C VAL A 123 17.91 10.20 -11.84
N SER A 124 17.41 11.41 -12.10
CA SER A 124 17.01 12.37 -11.04
C SER A 124 16.01 11.83 -10.03
N TYR A 125 15.19 10.84 -10.40
CA TYR A 125 14.25 10.20 -9.47
C TYR A 125 14.89 9.06 -8.65
N THR A 126 16.05 8.55 -9.03
CA THR A 126 16.74 7.51 -8.27
C THR A 126 17.40 8.03 -6.99
N HIS A 127 17.46 9.35 -6.82
CA HIS A 127 18.00 10.04 -5.63
C HIS A 127 16.91 10.45 -4.64
N LEU A 128 15.65 10.07 -4.90
CA LEU A 128 14.63 10.19 -3.88
C LEU A 128 15.05 9.30 -2.72
N ARG A 129 15.44 9.95 -1.66
CA ARG A 129 15.68 9.30 -0.39
C ARG A 129 14.42 8.50 -0.09
N ALA A 130 14.53 7.16 -0.13
CA ALA A 130 13.71 6.38 0.75
C ALA A 130 13.85 7.05 2.11
N HIS A 131 12.80 7.67 2.62
CA HIS A 131 12.77 8.00 4.02
C HIS A 131 12.90 6.66 4.73
N GLU A 132 14.15 6.30 5.02
CA GLU A 132 14.41 5.28 6.01
C GLU A 132 13.75 5.81 7.28
N THR A 133 12.57 5.31 7.56
CA THR A 133 12.05 5.37 8.91
C THR A 133 12.96 4.47 9.73
N LEU A 134 14.11 5.06 10.12
CA LEU A 134 14.95 4.48 11.15
C LEU A 134 14.15 4.52 12.45
N SER A 135 13.48 3.45 12.73
CA SER A 135 13.07 3.17 14.09
C SER A 135 14.26 2.63 14.88
#